data_f0033d91632b8470b4bf9d6d3438821e
#
_entry.id   f0033d91632b8470b4bf9d6d3438821e
#
_cell.length_a   1.000
_cell.length_b   1.000
_cell.length_c   1.000
_cell.angle_alpha   90.00
_cell.angle_beta   90.00
_cell.angle_gamma   90.00
#
_symmetry.space_group_name_H-M   'P 1'
#
loop_
_entity.id
_entity.type
_entity.pdbx_description
1 polymer ?
#
loop_
_entity_poly.entity_id
_entity_poly.type
_entity_poly.pdbx_seq_one_letter_code
_entity_poly.pdbx_strand_id
1 'polypeptide(L)'
;GMDAFAESPEWGCTFVVLPFMYYETYGDDSLIRKYYNGMRRYIDYMTTRANDGIVSFGLGDWYDYGDFRAGFSRNTPVPLVATAHYYMVVRYLVEAARMLDNRYDVAYYTHLGEEINKAFHREFYHKDTRQYGTGSQCSNALPLFLGMVPAEDKQAVLDNLVADIKRHGNRLTTGDVGNRYLFQTLARNGLNELMYTMHNHEEAPGYGFQLKFGATTLTEQWDPRQGSSWNHFMMGQIDEWFFNSLAGIRTVEGKPGMKEIEIRPRPVGDLTYVRASTETLYGKVAVDWTRENGVFTLKVTIPVGCTARVFLPNEKEPKIVESGTYSFKK
;
A
#
# COMPACT_ATOMS: atom_id res chain seq x y z
N GLY A 1 -11.74 25.56 11.59
CA GLY A 1 -11.44 24.22 11.78
C GLY A 1 -12.25 23.08 11.14
N MET A 2 -13.41 23.32 10.45
CA MET A 2 -14.13 22.22 9.77
C MET A 2 -13.68 21.97 8.32
N ASP A 3 -12.89 22.84 7.74
CA ASP A 3 -12.52 22.76 6.32
C ASP A 3 -11.70 21.52 5.97
N ALA A 4 -10.82 21.04 6.87
CA ALA A 4 -10.02 19.84 6.64
C ALA A 4 -10.85 18.54 6.58
N PHE A 5 -12.02 18.51 7.23
CA PHE A 5 -12.96 17.38 7.12
C PHE A 5 -13.89 17.49 5.91
N ALA A 6 -14.06 18.70 5.36
CA ALA A 6 -14.82 18.88 4.14
C ALA A 6 -14.02 18.45 2.91
N GLU A 7 -12.70 18.51 3.00
CA GLU A 7 -11.80 18.16 1.91
C GLU A 7 -10.45 17.71 2.43
N SER A 8 -10.03 16.53 1.99
CA SER A 8 -8.73 15.94 2.32
C SER A 8 -8.23 15.13 1.12
N PRO A 9 -7.05 15.42 0.56
CA PRO A 9 -6.51 14.71 -0.58
C PRO A 9 -6.36 13.21 -0.32
N GLU A 10 -6.10 12.82 0.91
CA GLU A 10 -5.92 11.43 1.34
C GLU A 10 -7.19 10.60 1.16
N TRP A 11 -8.38 11.21 1.23
CA TRP A 11 -9.69 10.58 0.97
C TRP A 11 -10.21 10.92 -0.42
N GLY A 12 -10.09 12.17 -0.86
CA GLY A 12 -10.55 12.61 -2.18
C GLY A 12 -9.89 11.85 -3.33
N CYS A 13 -8.64 11.41 -3.15
CA CYS A 13 -7.93 10.58 -4.13
C CYS A 13 -8.67 9.29 -4.48
N THR A 14 -9.58 8.81 -3.64
CA THR A 14 -10.39 7.59 -3.87
C THR A 14 -11.15 7.67 -5.20
N PHE A 15 -11.62 8.86 -5.60
CA PHE A 15 -12.31 9.06 -6.88
C PHE A 15 -11.45 8.66 -8.09
N VAL A 16 -10.13 8.80 -7.98
CA VAL A 16 -9.17 8.42 -9.03
C VAL A 16 -8.66 7.00 -8.81
N VAL A 17 -8.34 6.63 -7.57
CA VAL A 17 -7.70 5.35 -7.24
C VAL A 17 -8.66 4.16 -7.40
N LEU A 18 -9.91 4.30 -6.95
CA LEU A 18 -10.88 3.19 -6.97
C LEU A 18 -11.13 2.59 -8.36
N PRO A 19 -11.30 3.36 -9.45
CA PRO A 19 -11.40 2.82 -10.79
C PRO A 19 -10.21 1.97 -11.22
N PHE A 20 -9.00 2.31 -10.78
CA PHE A 20 -7.80 1.51 -11.07
C PHE A 20 -7.74 0.24 -10.21
N MET A 21 -8.13 0.30 -8.95
CA MET A 21 -8.26 -0.91 -8.11
C MET A 21 -9.29 -1.88 -8.71
N TYR A 22 -10.40 -1.36 -9.23
CA TYR A 22 -11.41 -2.15 -9.95
C TYR A 22 -10.81 -2.79 -11.21
N TYR A 23 -10.07 -2.01 -11.99
CA TYR A 23 -9.39 -2.51 -13.19
C TYR A 23 -8.36 -3.60 -12.86
N GLU A 24 -7.52 -3.38 -11.85
CA GLU A 24 -6.54 -4.39 -11.40
C GLU A 24 -7.21 -5.70 -10.95
N THR A 25 -8.34 -5.58 -10.24
CA THR A 25 -9.05 -6.73 -9.70
C THR A 25 -9.82 -7.51 -10.77
N TYR A 26 -10.49 -6.81 -11.68
CA TYR A 26 -11.47 -7.41 -12.61
C TYR A 26 -11.03 -7.37 -14.08
N GLY A 27 -9.97 -6.62 -14.41
CA GLY A 27 -9.54 -6.42 -15.80
C GLY A 27 -10.47 -5.52 -16.62
N ASP A 28 -11.44 -4.87 -15.99
CA ASP A 28 -12.44 -4.00 -16.62
C ASP A 28 -12.08 -2.53 -16.43
N ASP A 29 -11.76 -1.85 -17.53
CA ASP A 29 -11.38 -0.43 -17.55
C ASP A 29 -12.56 0.53 -17.70
N SER A 30 -13.79 0.03 -17.67
CA SER A 30 -15.02 0.81 -17.93
C SER A 30 -15.19 2.00 -16.98
N LEU A 31 -14.82 1.84 -15.70
CA LEU A 31 -14.89 2.94 -14.72
C LEU A 31 -13.85 4.02 -15.01
N ILE A 32 -12.64 3.65 -15.45
CA ILE A 32 -11.61 4.60 -15.86
C ILE A 32 -12.11 5.44 -17.03
N ARG A 33 -12.66 4.79 -18.08
CA ARG A 33 -13.22 5.47 -19.25
C ARG A 33 -14.39 6.38 -18.89
N LYS A 34 -15.32 5.86 -18.09
CA LYS A 34 -16.54 6.59 -17.69
C LYS A 34 -16.23 7.83 -16.87
N TYR A 35 -15.30 7.77 -15.95
CA TYR A 35 -15.01 8.83 -15.00
C TYR A 35 -13.77 9.67 -15.33
N TYR A 36 -13.13 9.45 -16.48
CA TYR A 36 -11.93 10.15 -16.90
C TYR A 36 -12.02 11.69 -16.77
N ASN A 37 -13.10 12.29 -17.29
CA ASN A 37 -13.28 13.74 -17.20
C ASN A 37 -13.50 14.23 -15.75
N GLY A 38 -14.08 13.38 -14.90
CA GLY A 38 -14.20 13.67 -13.47
C GLY A 38 -12.85 13.66 -12.77
N MET A 39 -11.99 12.68 -13.09
CA MET A 39 -10.62 12.58 -12.57
C MET A 39 -9.79 13.81 -12.98
N ARG A 40 -9.88 14.23 -14.25
CA ARG A 40 -9.22 15.46 -14.71
C ARG A 40 -9.65 16.66 -13.88
N ARG A 41 -10.96 16.88 -13.73
CA ARG A 41 -11.48 18.02 -12.95
C ARG A 41 -11.04 18.00 -11.49
N TYR A 42 -10.94 16.81 -10.88
CA TYR A 42 -10.40 16.67 -9.54
C TYR A 42 -8.94 17.12 -9.46
N ILE A 43 -8.12 16.68 -10.40
CA ILE A 43 -6.69 17.02 -10.45
C ILE A 43 -6.51 18.53 -10.78
N ASP A 44 -7.28 19.07 -11.73
CA ASP A 44 -7.24 20.47 -12.06
C ASP A 44 -7.64 21.33 -10.85
N TYR A 45 -8.64 20.89 -10.07
CA TYR A 45 -9.00 21.52 -8.80
C TYR A 45 -7.84 21.46 -7.80
N MET A 46 -7.20 20.31 -7.60
CA MET A 46 -6.01 20.18 -6.73
C MET A 46 -4.89 21.14 -7.17
N THR A 47 -4.70 21.30 -8.48
CA THR A 47 -3.74 22.24 -9.04
C THR A 47 -4.04 23.69 -8.65
N THR A 48 -5.32 24.09 -8.63
CA THR A 48 -5.71 25.43 -8.19
C THR A 48 -5.48 25.67 -6.70
N ARG A 49 -5.40 24.62 -5.91
CA ARG A 49 -5.19 24.66 -4.45
C ARG A 49 -3.71 24.53 -4.06
N ALA A 50 -2.87 24.09 -4.99
CA ALA A 50 -1.44 23.97 -4.77
C ALA A 50 -0.75 25.35 -4.84
N ASN A 51 0.18 25.59 -3.94
CA ASN A 51 1.08 26.74 -3.98
C ASN A 51 2.48 26.25 -4.33
N ASP A 52 3.01 26.68 -5.47
CA ASP A 52 4.33 26.25 -5.98
C ASP A 52 4.50 24.71 -5.99
N GLY A 53 3.43 24.00 -6.40
CA GLY A 53 3.38 22.54 -6.48
C GLY A 53 3.07 21.82 -5.15
N ILE A 54 2.92 22.54 -4.04
CA ILE A 54 2.66 21.97 -2.71
C ILE A 54 1.19 22.18 -2.32
N VAL A 55 0.53 21.09 -1.93
CA VAL A 55 -0.81 21.08 -1.34
C VAL A 55 -0.65 21.02 0.18
N SER A 56 -1.25 21.98 0.89
CA SER A 56 -1.02 22.17 2.33
C SER A 56 -2.23 21.92 3.22
N PHE A 57 -3.32 21.42 2.68
CA PHE A 57 -4.54 21.09 3.42
C PHE A 57 -4.78 19.58 3.44
N GLY A 58 -5.55 19.11 4.41
CA GLY A 58 -5.90 17.71 4.60
C GLY A 58 -5.79 17.27 6.06
N LEU A 59 -5.95 15.99 6.30
CA LEU A 59 -5.83 15.37 7.62
C LEU A 59 -4.44 14.78 7.85
N GLY A 60 -3.68 14.54 6.78
CA GLY A 60 -2.38 13.90 6.82
C GLY A 60 -2.49 12.41 7.13
N ASP A 61 -1.53 11.88 7.85
CA ASP A 61 -1.56 10.49 8.35
C ASP A 61 -2.47 10.42 9.58
N TRP A 62 -3.79 10.40 9.33
CA TRP A 62 -4.84 10.47 10.33
C TRP A 62 -4.72 9.34 11.35
N TYR A 63 -4.85 9.64 12.63
CA TYR A 63 -4.65 8.71 13.73
C TYR A 63 -3.26 8.09 13.81
N ASP A 64 -2.21 8.80 13.40
CA ASP A 64 -0.83 8.37 13.68
C ASP A 64 -0.59 8.23 15.20
N TYR A 65 0.38 7.38 15.56
CA TYR A 65 0.58 6.95 16.94
C TYR A 65 1.82 7.54 17.58
N GLY A 66 1.68 7.99 18.85
CA GLY A 66 2.75 8.57 19.68
C GLY A 66 2.21 9.03 21.03
N ASP A 67 3.04 9.74 21.79
CA ASP A 67 2.71 10.31 23.09
C ASP A 67 1.84 11.58 22.96
N PHE A 68 0.75 11.47 22.20
CA PHE A 68 -0.20 12.54 21.95
C PHE A 68 -1.60 11.97 21.71
N ARG A 69 -2.60 12.82 21.80
CA ARG A 69 -3.97 12.43 21.44
C ARG A 69 -4.07 12.18 19.95
N ALA A 70 -4.56 11.00 19.56
CA ALA A 70 -4.81 10.64 18.16
C ALA A 70 -5.78 11.62 17.47
N GLY A 71 -5.64 11.77 16.17
CA GLY A 71 -6.40 12.68 15.33
C GLY A 71 -5.58 13.14 14.13
N PHE A 72 -5.46 14.47 13.95
CA PHE A 72 -4.61 15.04 12.91
C PHE A 72 -3.16 14.53 13.02
N SER A 73 -2.53 14.28 11.88
CA SER A 73 -1.15 13.85 11.79
C SER A 73 -0.20 14.70 12.65
N ARG A 74 0.62 14.04 13.44
CA ARG A 74 1.64 14.67 14.33
C ARG A 74 3.05 14.26 13.99
N ASN A 75 3.25 13.01 13.58
CA ASN A 75 4.57 12.51 13.21
C ASN A 75 5.00 13.01 11.83
N THR A 76 4.05 13.14 10.90
CA THR A 76 4.30 13.46 9.50
C THR A 76 3.65 14.77 9.11
N PRO A 77 4.35 15.69 8.42
CA PRO A 77 3.75 16.94 7.97
C PRO A 77 2.55 16.71 7.04
N VAL A 78 1.42 17.34 7.32
CA VAL A 78 0.22 17.28 6.46
C VAL A 78 0.53 17.65 5.00
N PRO A 79 1.29 18.73 4.70
CA PRO A 79 1.65 19.06 3.33
C PRO A 79 2.42 17.96 2.59
N LEU A 80 3.25 17.19 3.28
CA LEU A 80 3.97 16.06 2.69
C LEU A 80 2.98 14.98 2.22
N VAL A 81 2.06 14.58 3.09
CA VAL A 81 1.06 13.54 2.79
C VAL A 81 0.13 14.00 1.67
N ALA A 82 -0.40 15.22 1.78
CA ALA A 82 -1.30 15.79 0.79
C ALA A 82 -0.66 15.92 -0.60
N THR A 83 0.58 16.43 -0.68
CA THR A 83 1.30 16.59 -1.95
C THR A 83 1.67 15.24 -2.57
N ALA A 84 2.02 14.24 -1.75
CA ALA A 84 2.27 12.89 -2.26
C ALA A 84 1.00 12.27 -2.87
N HIS A 85 -0.17 12.49 -2.28
CA HIS A 85 -1.45 12.06 -2.85
C HIS A 85 -1.79 12.83 -4.14
N TYR A 86 -1.52 14.13 -4.20
CA TYR A 86 -1.65 14.91 -5.42
C TYR A 86 -0.76 14.34 -6.54
N TYR A 87 0.50 14.05 -6.26
CA TYR A 87 1.39 13.38 -7.20
C TYR A 87 0.84 12.02 -7.66
N MET A 88 0.35 11.21 -6.72
CA MET A 88 -0.20 9.89 -6.99
C MET A 88 -1.37 9.95 -7.98
N VAL A 89 -2.35 10.82 -7.74
CA VAL A 89 -3.52 10.90 -8.63
C VAL A 89 -3.16 11.45 -10.01
N VAL A 90 -2.17 12.34 -10.11
CA VAL A 90 -1.64 12.79 -11.42
C VAL A 90 -1.04 11.63 -12.19
N ARG A 91 -0.28 10.76 -11.55
CA ARG A 91 0.27 9.56 -12.21
C ARG A 91 -0.82 8.60 -12.67
N TYR A 92 -1.85 8.36 -11.87
CA TYR A 92 -3.00 7.56 -12.32
C TYR A 92 -3.70 8.18 -13.52
N LEU A 93 -3.84 9.51 -13.55
CA LEU A 93 -4.45 10.18 -14.71
C LEU A 93 -3.60 10.04 -15.99
N VAL A 94 -2.27 10.07 -15.88
CA VAL A 94 -1.37 9.79 -17.01
C VAL A 94 -1.64 8.39 -17.58
N GLU A 95 -1.77 7.39 -16.73
CA GLU A 95 -2.09 6.02 -17.17
C GLU A 95 -3.50 5.95 -17.80
N ALA A 96 -4.49 6.60 -17.20
CA ALA A 96 -5.82 6.69 -17.80
C ALA A 96 -5.79 7.36 -19.18
N ALA A 97 -5.03 8.44 -19.34
CA ALA A 97 -4.84 9.12 -20.61
C ALA A 97 -4.18 8.22 -21.67
N ARG A 98 -3.20 7.40 -21.27
CA ARG A 98 -2.60 6.38 -22.16
C ARG A 98 -3.62 5.35 -22.61
N MET A 99 -4.43 4.83 -21.68
CA MET A 99 -5.49 3.85 -21.98
C MET A 99 -6.56 4.40 -22.94
N LEU A 100 -6.78 5.72 -22.92
CA LEU A 100 -7.69 6.44 -23.81
C LEU A 100 -7.02 6.99 -25.08
N ASP A 101 -5.75 6.75 -25.30
CA ASP A 101 -4.93 7.30 -26.39
C ASP A 101 -4.96 8.85 -26.47
N ASN A 102 -5.11 9.51 -25.32
CA ASN A 102 -5.12 10.99 -25.22
C ASN A 102 -3.69 11.51 -25.03
N ARG A 103 -2.95 11.66 -26.13
CA ARG A 103 -1.54 12.07 -26.14
C ARG A 103 -1.29 13.45 -25.55
N TYR A 104 -2.26 14.37 -25.69
CA TYR A 104 -2.15 15.72 -25.11
C TYR A 104 -2.14 15.64 -23.57
N ASP A 105 -3.10 14.95 -23.01
CA ASP A 105 -3.19 14.78 -21.55
C ASP A 105 -2.01 13.96 -21.01
N VAL A 106 -1.53 12.94 -21.73
CA VAL A 106 -0.30 12.22 -21.35
C VAL A 106 0.87 13.20 -21.20
N ALA A 107 1.12 14.07 -22.18
CA ALA A 107 2.22 15.02 -22.13
C ALA A 107 2.04 16.04 -21.00
N TYR A 108 0.85 16.64 -20.92
CA TYR A 108 0.54 17.67 -19.92
C TYR A 108 0.65 17.18 -18.48
N TYR A 109 -0.01 16.06 -18.15
CA TYR A 109 -0.01 15.55 -16.79
C TYR A 109 1.29 14.82 -16.40
N THR A 110 2.06 14.30 -17.38
CA THR A 110 3.43 13.83 -17.12
C THR A 110 4.30 15.00 -16.66
N HIS A 111 4.27 16.11 -17.39
CA HIS A 111 5.02 17.32 -17.00
C HIS A 111 4.57 17.86 -15.64
N LEU A 112 3.25 17.92 -15.39
CA LEU A 112 2.73 18.32 -14.08
C LEU A 112 3.26 17.41 -12.95
N GLY A 113 3.27 16.10 -13.16
CA GLY A 113 3.81 15.14 -12.20
C GLY A 113 5.30 15.37 -11.90
N GLU A 114 6.09 15.69 -12.92
CA GLU A 114 7.51 16.03 -12.76
C GLU A 114 7.70 17.30 -11.93
N GLU A 115 6.91 18.34 -12.19
CA GLU A 115 6.97 19.59 -11.42
C GLU A 115 6.55 19.40 -9.95
N ILE A 116 5.50 18.61 -9.71
CA ILE A 116 5.08 18.24 -8.33
C ILE A 116 6.21 17.48 -7.63
N ASN A 117 6.84 16.52 -8.31
CA ASN A 117 7.93 15.74 -7.73
C ASN A 117 9.16 16.61 -7.39
N LYS A 118 9.52 17.57 -8.25
CA LYS A 118 10.57 18.56 -7.98
C LYS A 118 10.23 19.42 -6.75
N ALA A 119 8.98 19.91 -6.68
CA ALA A 119 8.51 20.70 -5.55
C ALA A 119 8.54 19.89 -4.25
N PHE A 120 8.08 18.63 -4.30
CA PHE A 120 8.11 17.71 -3.17
C PHE A 120 9.53 17.49 -2.64
N HIS A 121 10.50 17.27 -3.53
CA HIS A 121 11.90 17.11 -3.12
C HIS A 121 12.48 18.39 -2.52
N ARG A 122 12.23 19.53 -3.16
CA ARG A 122 12.70 20.82 -2.67
C ARG A 122 12.20 21.11 -1.25
N GLU A 123 10.95 20.75 -0.95
CA GLU A 123 10.32 21.07 0.33
C GLU A 123 10.62 20.05 1.42
N PHE A 124 10.65 18.76 1.09
CA PHE A 124 10.63 17.69 2.08
C PHE A 124 11.87 16.82 2.12
N TYR A 125 12.71 16.79 1.09
CA TYR A 125 13.87 15.92 1.06
C TYR A 125 15.09 16.56 1.73
N HIS A 126 15.64 15.87 2.72
CA HIS A 126 16.87 16.26 3.42
C HIS A 126 18.04 15.43 2.91
N LYS A 127 18.82 16.02 1.99
CA LYS A 127 19.92 15.34 1.31
C LYS A 127 21.00 14.83 2.27
N ASP A 128 21.30 15.60 3.32
CA ASP A 128 22.37 15.25 4.28
C ASP A 128 22.02 14.01 5.09
N THR A 129 20.75 13.84 5.47
CA THR A 129 20.26 12.71 6.24
C THR A 129 19.61 11.63 5.38
N ARG A 130 19.38 11.92 4.09
CA ARG A 130 18.69 11.04 3.12
C ARG A 130 17.34 10.54 3.64
N GLN A 131 16.50 11.49 4.08
CA GLN A 131 15.16 11.20 4.56
C GLN A 131 14.20 12.34 4.22
N TYR A 132 12.91 12.09 4.37
CA TYR A 132 11.86 13.05 4.06
C TYR A 132 11.19 13.61 5.32
N GLY A 133 10.79 14.88 5.26
CA GLY A 133 10.01 15.55 6.29
C GLY A 133 10.67 15.44 7.67
N THR A 134 9.97 14.86 8.61
CA THR A 134 10.46 14.61 9.98
C THR A 134 11.30 13.35 10.11
N GLY A 135 11.47 12.56 9.05
CA GLY A 135 12.06 11.22 9.12
C GLY A 135 11.14 10.17 9.73
N SER A 136 9.87 10.50 9.95
CA SER A 136 8.86 9.54 10.44
C SER A 136 8.65 8.39 9.44
N GLN A 137 8.04 7.31 9.91
CA GLN A 137 7.80 6.14 9.07
C GLN A 137 6.95 6.49 7.84
N CYS A 138 5.85 7.23 8.00
CA CYS A 138 5.04 7.67 6.87
C CYS A 138 5.80 8.64 5.95
N SER A 139 6.61 9.55 6.50
CA SER A 139 7.42 10.51 5.71
C SER A 139 8.36 9.82 4.72
N ASN A 140 8.95 8.68 5.11
CA ASN A 140 9.87 7.92 4.27
C ASN A 140 9.16 6.84 3.44
N ALA A 141 8.15 6.16 4.01
CA ALA A 141 7.44 5.08 3.31
C ALA A 141 6.64 5.58 2.10
N LEU A 142 5.99 6.73 2.21
CA LEU A 142 5.12 7.25 1.17
C LEU A 142 5.88 7.58 -0.14
N PRO A 143 6.98 8.35 -0.14
CA PRO A 143 7.77 8.57 -1.36
C PRO A 143 8.45 7.30 -1.88
N LEU A 144 8.86 6.37 -1.01
CA LEU A 144 9.37 5.05 -1.43
C LEU A 144 8.31 4.26 -2.19
N PHE A 145 7.10 4.18 -1.65
CA PHE A 145 5.98 3.48 -2.27
C PHE A 145 5.62 4.06 -3.64
N LEU A 146 5.59 5.39 -3.76
CA LEU A 146 5.23 6.10 -4.98
C LEU A 146 6.36 6.17 -6.01
N GLY A 147 7.56 5.68 -5.70
CA GLY A 147 8.71 5.73 -6.60
C GLY A 147 9.24 7.15 -6.83
N MET A 148 9.04 8.03 -5.85
CA MET A 148 9.51 9.43 -5.91
C MET A 148 10.98 9.56 -5.54
N VAL A 149 11.52 8.62 -4.76
CA VAL A 149 12.90 8.68 -4.24
C VAL A 149 13.90 8.46 -5.38
N PRO A 150 14.95 9.31 -5.53
CA PRO A 150 16.02 9.09 -6.48
C PRO A 150 16.65 7.69 -6.33
N ALA A 151 16.99 7.05 -7.44
CA ALA A 151 17.47 5.67 -7.44
C ALA A 151 18.71 5.47 -6.54
N GLU A 152 19.62 6.45 -6.54
CA GLU A 152 20.84 6.46 -5.73
C GLU A 152 20.60 6.59 -4.22
N ASP A 153 19.46 7.16 -3.83
CA ASP A 153 19.11 7.40 -2.43
C ASP A 153 18.11 6.37 -1.86
N LYS A 154 17.52 5.56 -2.74
CA LYS A 154 16.43 4.64 -2.38
C LYS A 154 16.78 3.72 -1.23
N GLN A 155 17.99 3.11 -1.25
CA GLN A 155 18.43 2.21 -0.19
C GLN A 155 18.63 2.96 1.14
N ALA A 156 19.22 4.15 1.09
CA ALA A 156 19.45 4.95 2.31
C ALA A 156 18.15 5.42 2.96
N VAL A 157 17.14 5.81 2.16
CA VAL A 157 15.81 6.16 2.67
C VAL A 157 15.11 4.94 3.28
N LEU A 158 15.24 3.77 2.65
CA LEU A 158 14.72 2.51 3.19
C LEU A 158 15.41 2.13 4.51
N ASP A 159 16.73 2.28 4.59
CA ASP A 159 17.49 2.01 5.81
C ASP A 159 17.07 2.95 6.96
N ASN A 160 16.83 4.22 6.66
CA ASN A 160 16.28 5.19 7.62
C ASN A 160 14.88 4.80 8.11
N LEU A 161 14.01 4.33 7.22
CA LEU A 161 12.70 3.81 7.59
C LEU A 161 12.81 2.62 8.54
N VAL A 162 13.66 1.65 8.23
CA VAL A 162 13.90 0.47 9.07
C VAL A 162 14.52 0.86 10.41
N ALA A 163 15.45 1.81 10.41
CA ALA A 163 16.06 2.32 11.65
C ALA A 163 15.03 3.00 12.57
N ASP A 164 14.08 3.75 12.00
CA ASP A 164 12.99 4.34 12.77
C ASP A 164 12.07 3.29 13.37
N ILE A 165 11.67 2.26 12.61
CA ILE A 165 10.87 1.15 13.12
C ILE A 165 11.59 0.45 14.30
N LYS A 166 12.87 0.17 14.16
CA LYS A 166 13.69 -0.43 15.22
C LYS A 166 13.81 0.45 16.46
N ARG A 167 13.98 1.75 16.29
CA ARG A 167 14.02 2.74 17.38
C ARG A 167 12.72 2.77 18.18
N HIS A 168 11.59 2.50 17.54
CA HIS A 168 10.28 2.34 18.17
C HIS A 168 9.98 0.90 18.64
N GLY A 169 11.01 0.07 18.85
CA GLY A 169 10.84 -1.29 19.35
C GLY A 169 10.19 -2.25 18.34
N ASN A 170 10.47 -2.09 17.06
CA ASN A 170 9.84 -2.80 15.94
C ASN A 170 8.32 -2.57 15.88
N ARG A 171 7.89 -1.33 16.10
CA ARG A 171 6.48 -0.94 16.05
C ARG A 171 6.26 0.16 15.03
N LEU A 172 5.05 0.19 14.48
CA LEU A 172 4.62 1.28 13.62
C LEU A 172 4.37 2.56 14.41
N THR A 173 4.40 3.69 13.72
CA THR A 173 3.95 5.00 14.21
C THR A 173 2.92 5.61 13.25
N THR A 174 2.55 4.89 12.21
CA THR A 174 1.63 5.32 11.17
C THR A 174 0.18 5.25 11.64
N GLY A 175 -0.66 6.03 11.00
CA GLY A 175 -2.10 6.03 11.14
C GLY A 175 -2.81 5.39 9.95
N ASP A 176 -4.08 5.73 9.79
CA ASP A 176 -4.98 5.18 8.77
C ASP A 176 -4.44 5.28 7.35
N VAL A 177 -3.75 6.38 7.04
CA VAL A 177 -3.22 6.65 5.69
C VAL A 177 -1.86 6.01 5.51
N GLY A 178 -0.96 6.21 6.44
CA GLY A 178 0.43 5.77 6.34
C GLY A 178 0.61 4.26 6.38
N ASN A 179 -0.28 3.54 7.06
CA ASN A 179 -0.19 2.08 7.24
C ASN A 179 0.00 1.32 5.93
N ARG A 180 -0.85 1.57 4.94
CA ARG A 180 -0.77 0.86 3.65
C ARG A 180 0.57 1.09 2.96
N TYR A 181 1.03 2.32 2.93
CA TYR A 181 2.30 2.67 2.29
C TYR A 181 3.49 2.07 3.02
N LEU A 182 3.46 2.06 4.35
CA LEU A 182 4.47 1.39 5.17
C LEU A 182 4.50 -0.12 4.89
N PHE A 183 3.37 -0.80 4.99
CA PHE A 183 3.28 -2.26 4.84
C PHE A 183 3.70 -2.70 3.44
N GLN A 184 3.21 -2.03 2.41
CA GLN A 184 3.57 -2.33 1.03
C GLN A 184 5.04 -2.01 0.72
N THR A 185 5.59 -0.94 1.28
CA THR A 185 7.02 -0.62 1.12
C THR A 185 7.89 -1.72 1.70
N LEU A 186 7.58 -2.16 2.92
CA LEU A 186 8.34 -3.23 3.57
C LEU A 186 8.21 -4.56 2.81
N ALA A 187 7.00 -4.95 2.43
CA ALA A 187 6.74 -6.19 1.71
C ALA A 187 7.43 -6.23 0.33
N ARG A 188 7.33 -5.15 -0.45
CA ARG A 188 7.96 -5.02 -1.79
C ARG A 188 9.49 -5.05 -1.74
N ASN A 189 10.08 -4.62 -0.63
CA ASN A 189 11.52 -4.66 -0.40
C ASN A 189 11.99 -5.93 0.35
N GLY A 190 11.13 -6.96 0.45
CA GLY A 190 11.48 -8.25 1.03
C GLY A 190 11.56 -8.28 2.56
N LEU A 191 11.11 -7.23 3.24
CA LEU A 191 11.19 -7.07 4.71
C LEU A 191 10.00 -7.74 5.42
N ASN A 192 9.61 -8.95 4.98
CA ASN A 192 8.44 -9.64 5.53
C ASN A 192 8.67 -10.16 6.95
N GLU A 193 9.91 -10.51 7.33
CA GLU A 193 10.24 -10.86 8.73
C GLU A 193 10.05 -9.65 9.67
N LEU A 194 10.41 -8.45 9.22
CA LEU A 194 10.15 -7.23 9.98
C LEU A 194 8.66 -6.97 10.11
N MET A 195 7.88 -7.13 9.03
CA MET A 195 6.42 -7.05 9.06
C MET A 195 5.83 -8.02 10.08
N TYR A 196 6.29 -9.27 10.10
CA TYR A 196 5.85 -10.25 11.08
C TYR A 196 6.14 -9.79 12.51
N THR A 197 7.38 -9.36 12.79
CA THR A 197 7.78 -8.86 14.11
C THR A 197 6.94 -7.65 14.55
N MET A 198 6.63 -6.74 13.63
CA MET A 198 5.83 -5.55 13.92
C MET A 198 4.39 -5.85 14.32
N HIS A 199 3.84 -7.00 13.91
CA HIS A 199 2.43 -7.32 14.11
C HIS A 199 2.19 -8.51 15.04
N ASN A 200 3.21 -9.31 15.38
CA ASN A 200 3.09 -10.46 16.25
C ASN A 200 3.32 -10.09 17.74
N HIS A 201 2.47 -9.21 18.27
CA HIS A 201 2.49 -8.80 19.69
C HIS A 201 1.11 -8.28 20.11
N GLU A 202 0.89 -8.13 21.43
CA GLU A 202 -0.37 -7.66 22.04
C GLU A 202 -0.26 -6.26 22.68
N GLU A 203 0.68 -5.44 22.22
CA GLU A 203 0.89 -4.10 22.76
C GLU A 203 0.53 -3.03 21.71
N ALA A 204 0.20 -1.82 22.19
CA ALA A 204 -0.05 -0.70 21.31
C ALA A 204 1.27 -0.15 20.72
N PRO A 205 1.25 0.31 19.45
CA PRO A 205 0.20 0.12 18.47
C PRO A 205 0.27 -1.27 17.82
N GLY A 206 -0.86 -1.93 17.66
CA GLY A 206 -0.90 -3.25 17.03
C GLY A 206 -2.28 -3.87 17.05
N TYR A 207 -2.51 -4.82 16.15
CA TYR A 207 -3.79 -5.53 16.03
C TYR A 207 -4.08 -6.42 17.25
N GLY A 208 -3.08 -7.09 17.81
CA GLY A 208 -3.21 -7.88 19.02
C GLY A 208 -3.66 -7.05 20.22
N PHE A 209 -3.28 -5.77 20.28
CA PHE A 209 -3.74 -4.87 21.32
C PHE A 209 -5.25 -4.61 21.22
N GLN A 210 -5.78 -4.41 20.02
CA GLN A 210 -7.23 -4.26 19.82
C GLN A 210 -7.99 -5.49 20.29
N LEU A 211 -7.52 -6.69 19.96
CA LEU A 211 -8.11 -7.95 20.39
C LEU A 211 -8.09 -8.12 21.92
N LYS A 212 -7.01 -7.74 22.58
CA LYS A 212 -6.85 -7.78 24.04
C LYS A 212 -7.93 -6.99 24.79
N PHE A 213 -8.43 -5.91 24.19
CA PHE A 213 -9.51 -5.10 24.74
C PHE A 213 -10.90 -5.49 24.21
N GLY A 214 -11.04 -6.68 23.63
CA GLY A 214 -12.32 -7.25 23.23
C GLY A 214 -12.87 -6.77 21.90
N ALA A 215 -12.06 -6.13 21.07
CA ALA A 215 -12.49 -5.75 19.73
C ALA A 215 -12.76 -7.01 18.89
N THR A 216 -13.92 -7.06 18.25
CA THR A 216 -14.34 -8.11 17.32
C THR A 216 -14.29 -7.67 15.86
N THR A 217 -14.01 -6.38 15.63
CA THR A 217 -13.80 -5.74 14.35
C THR A 217 -12.60 -4.81 14.45
N LEU A 218 -12.16 -4.24 13.33
CA LEU A 218 -11.10 -3.25 13.32
C LEU A 218 -11.55 -1.94 13.98
N THR A 219 -10.71 -1.34 14.79
CA THR A 219 -10.95 -0.05 15.42
C THR A 219 -10.34 1.08 14.62
N GLU A 220 -10.91 2.29 14.72
CA GLU A 220 -10.47 3.47 14.00
C GLU A 220 -9.09 3.97 14.42
N GLN A 221 -8.69 3.69 15.65
CA GLN A 221 -7.38 4.04 16.19
C GLN A 221 -6.75 2.86 16.94
N TRP A 222 -5.45 2.94 17.16
CA TRP A 222 -4.69 1.84 17.76
C TRP A 222 -5.06 1.51 19.21
N ASP A 223 -5.49 2.51 19.98
CA ASP A 223 -6.02 2.27 21.33
C ASP A 223 -7.54 2.31 21.34
N PRO A 224 -8.22 1.15 21.37
CA PRO A 224 -9.69 1.08 21.31
C PRO A 224 -10.39 1.72 22.51
N ARG A 225 -9.67 1.95 23.60
CA ARG A 225 -10.23 2.57 24.82
C ARG A 225 -10.49 4.07 24.68
N GLN A 226 -9.96 4.72 23.64
CA GLN A 226 -10.03 6.18 23.44
C GLN A 226 -11.32 6.67 22.79
N GLY A 227 -12.33 5.81 22.61
CA GLY A 227 -13.70 6.24 22.30
C GLY A 227 -14.00 6.58 20.83
N SER A 228 -13.23 6.03 19.88
CA SER A 228 -13.55 6.08 18.46
C SER A 228 -14.33 4.86 17.97
N SER A 229 -14.62 4.77 16.67
CA SER A 229 -15.35 3.64 16.09
C SER A 229 -14.65 2.30 16.32
N TRP A 230 -15.43 1.27 16.61
CA TRP A 230 -14.99 -0.11 16.68
C TRP A 230 -15.43 -0.94 15.46
N ASN A 231 -15.85 -0.28 14.42
CA ASN A 231 -16.20 -0.88 13.14
C ASN A 231 -15.66 0.01 12.02
N HIS A 232 -14.34 0.00 11.82
CA HIS A 232 -13.65 0.92 10.95
C HIS A 232 -12.63 0.19 10.07
N PHE A 233 -12.94 0.03 8.80
CA PHE A 233 -12.12 -0.76 7.86
C PHE A 233 -10.76 -0.11 7.52
N MET A 234 -10.53 1.15 7.88
CA MET A 234 -9.30 1.87 7.57
C MET A 234 -8.03 1.20 8.14
N MET A 235 -8.15 0.38 9.17
CA MET A 235 -7.04 -0.42 9.69
C MET A 235 -6.89 -1.79 8.99
N GLY A 236 -7.68 -2.09 7.97
CA GLY A 236 -7.69 -3.38 7.26
C GLY A 236 -6.53 -3.62 6.29
N GLN A 237 -5.58 -2.69 6.15
CA GLN A 237 -4.48 -2.80 5.19
C GLN A 237 -3.57 -4.01 5.39
N ILE A 238 -3.59 -4.61 6.57
CA ILE A 238 -2.82 -5.82 6.87
C ILE A 238 -3.31 -7.03 6.07
N ASP A 239 -4.58 -7.08 5.68
CA ASP A 239 -5.13 -8.15 4.85
C ASP A 239 -4.45 -8.21 3.48
N GLU A 240 -4.09 -7.06 2.91
CA GLU A 240 -3.33 -7.01 1.66
C GLU A 240 -1.98 -7.76 1.80
N TRP A 241 -1.32 -7.65 2.95
CA TRP A 241 -0.09 -8.38 3.23
C TRP A 241 -0.35 -9.89 3.46
N PHE A 242 -1.44 -10.25 4.13
CA PHE A 242 -1.81 -11.66 4.34
C PHE A 242 -2.02 -12.38 3.00
N PHE A 243 -2.76 -11.77 2.08
CA PHE A 243 -3.03 -12.36 0.77
C PHE A 243 -1.82 -12.26 -0.17
N ASN A 244 -1.23 -11.07 -0.31
CA ASN A 244 -0.21 -10.81 -1.31
C ASN A 244 1.19 -11.33 -0.93
N SER A 245 1.46 -11.51 0.37
CA SER A 245 2.77 -11.94 0.84
C SER A 245 2.72 -13.27 1.56
N LEU A 246 1.94 -13.43 2.63
CA LEU A 246 1.93 -14.69 3.38
C LEU A 246 1.39 -15.84 2.52
N ALA A 247 0.24 -15.67 1.90
CA ALA A 247 -0.30 -16.61 0.93
C ALA A 247 0.41 -16.49 -0.42
N GLY A 248 0.79 -15.27 -0.80
CA GLY A 248 1.49 -14.97 -2.04
C GLY A 248 0.59 -14.92 -3.26
N ILE A 249 -0.71 -14.67 -3.12
CA ILE A 249 -1.66 -14.59 -4.24
C ILE A 249 -1.68 -13.16 -4.77
N ARG A 250 -1.26 -12.97 -6.04
CA ARG A 250 -1.23 -11.65 -6.69
C ARG A 250 -1.56 -11.75 -8.18
N THR A 251 -1.98 -10.63 -8.76
CA THR A 251 -1.93 -10.46 -10.21
C THR A 251 -0.47 -10.41 -10.67
N VAL A 252 -0.19 -10.85 -11.87
CA VAL A 252 1.09 -10.57 -12.53
C VAL A 252 1.14 -9.08 -12.87
N GLU A 253 2.25 -8.42 -12.63
CA GLU A 253 2.42 -7.00 -12.93
C GLU A 253 2.06 -6.69 -14.39
N GLY A 254 1.22 -5.67 -14.60
CA GLY A 254 0.72 -5.27 -15.91
C GLY A 254 -0.32 -6.23 -16.53
N LYS A 255 -0.81 -7.22 -15.77
CA LYS A 255 -1.80 -8.22 -16.22
C LYS A 255 -3.03 -8.22 -15.29
N PRO A 256 -3.91 -7.23 -15.39
CA PRO A 256 -5.07 -7.11 -14.50
C PRO A 256 -6.07 -8.25 -14.68
N GLY A 257 -6.93 -8.46 -13.67
CA GLY A 257 -8.08 -9.35 -13.72
C GLY A 257 -7.83 -10.80 -13.35
N MET A 258 -6.65 -11.14 -12.81
CA MET A 258 -6.35 -12.49 -12.29
C MET A 258 -6.43 -13.63 -13.33
N LYS A 259 -6.29 -13.32 -14.64
CA LYS A 259 -6.13 -14.34 -15.66
C LYS A 259 -4.73 -14.95 -15.68
N GLU A 260 -3.74 -14.12 -15.45
CA GLU A 260 -2.37 -14.51 -15.16
C GLU A 260 -2.09 -14.22 -13.67
N ILE A 261 -1.76 -15.27 -12.91
CA ILE A 261 -1.64 -15.21 -11.45
C ILE A 261 -0.18 -15.40 -11.06
N GLU A 262 0.29 -14.64 -10.09
CA GLU A 262 1.54 -14.95 -9.39
C GLU A 262 1.23 -15.60 -8.04
N ILE A 263 1.83 -16.75 -7.78
CA ILE A 263 1.83 -17.41 -6.47
C ILE A 263 3.26 -17.38 -5.93
N ARG A 264 3.48 -16.58 -4.88
CA ARG A 264 4.80 -16.38 -4.29
C ARG A 264 4.70 -16.23 -2.77
N PRO A 265 4.47 -17.33 -2.04
CA PRO A 265 4.35 -17.29 -0.59
C PRO A 265 5.65 -16.85 0.08
N ARG A 266 5.52 -16.12 1.18
CA ARG A 266 6.61 -15.63 2.02
C ARG A 266 6.44 -16.15 3.44
N PRO A 267 6.89 -17.37 3.73
CA PRO A 267 6.88 -17.91 5.09
C PRO A 267 7.76 -17.05 5.99
N VAL A 268 7.26 -16.67 7.16
CA VAL A 268 7.95 -15.79 8.12
C VAL A 268 7.81 -16.32 9.54
N GLY A 269 8.72 -15.90 10.41
CA GLY A 269 8.68 -16.19 11.85
C GLY A 269 8.49 -17.67 12.12
N ASP A 270 7.61 -17.98 13.05
CA ASP A 270 7.23 -19.33 13.46
C ASP A 270 5.93 -19.85 12.82
N LEU A 271 5.40 -19.15 11.78
CA LEU A 271 4.24 -19.64 11.05
C LEU A 271 4.53 -20.99 10.41
N THR A 272 3.71 -21.98 10.74
CA THR A 272 3.83 -23.34 10.22
C THR A 272 2.93 -23.63 9.05
N TYR A 273 1.88 -22.83 8.84
CA TYR A 273 0.99 -22.96 7.70
C TYR A 273 0.26 -21.64 7.38
N VAL A 274 -0.19 -21.51 6.14
CA VAL A 274 -1.17 -20.51 5.70
C VAL A 274 -2.13 -21.16 4.72
N ARG A 275 -3.42 -20.87 4.88
CA ARG A 275 -4.48 -21.23 3.95
C ARG A 275 -5.24 -20.00 3.54
N ALA A 276 -5.31 -19.74 2.26
CA ALA A 276 -6.01 -18.60 1.71
C ALA A 276 -6.69 -18.95 0.39
N SER A 277 -7.81 -18.32 0.13
CA SER A 277 -8.46 -18.41 -1.17
C SER A 277 -9.22 -17.13 -1.48
N THR A 278 -9.34 -16.83 -2.76
CA THR A 278 -10.13 -15.72 -3.27
C THR A 278 -10.96 -16.18 -4.48
N GLU A 279 -12.14 -15.62 -4.60
CA GLU A 279 -12.98 -15.83 -5.80
C GLU A 279 -12.62 -14.76 -6.84
N THR A 280 -12.37 -15.19 -8.05
CA THR A 280 -12.10 -14.32 -9.19
C THR A 280 -13.21 -14.46 -10.22
N LEU A 281 -13.19 -13.65 -11.28
CA LEU A 281 -14.12 -13.81 -12.42
C LEU A 281 -14.01 -15.18 -13.11
N TYR A 282 -12.88 -15.88 -12.93
CA TYR A 282 -12.61 -17.18 -13.52
C TYR A 282 -12.88 -18.35 -12.58
N GLY A 283 -13.15 -18.06 -11.30
CA GLY A 283 -13.34 -19.04 -10.24
C GLY A 283 -12.31 -18.91 -9.14
N LYS A 284 -12.25 -19.92 -8.28
CA LYS A 284 -11.48 -19.93 -7.06
C LYS A 284 -9.97 -20.08 -7.29
N VAL A 285 -9.19 -19.16 -6.75
CA VAL A 285 -7.74 -19.30 -6.55
C VAL A 285 -7.50 -19.66 -5.09
N ALA A 286 -6.73 -20.72 -4.83
CA ALA A 286 -6.43 -21.15 -3.46
C ALA A 286 -4.95 -21.50 -3.29
N VAL A 287 -4.45 -21.21 -2.12
CA VAL A 287 -3.10 -21.53 -1.64
C VAL A 287 -3.21 -22.18 -0.27
N ASP A 288 -2.54 -23.32 -0.10
CA ASP A 288 -2.35 -23.97 1.19
C ASP A 288 -0.87 -24.38 1.28
N TRP A 289 -0.12 -23.76 2.19
CA TRP A 289 1.24 -24.17 2.43
C TRP A 289 1.48 -24.56 3.89
N THR A 290 2.39 -25.51 4.07
CA THR A 290 2.87 -25.93 5.39
C THR A 290 4.40 -25.89 5.42
N ARG A 291 4.95 -25.68 6.62
CA ARG A 291 6.38 -25.75 6.90
C ARG A 291 6.60 -26.60 8.15
N GLU A 292 7.06 -27.82 7.95
CA GLU A 292 7.25 -28.80 9.02
C GLU A 292 8.60 -29.51 8.85
N ASN A 293 9.37 -29.63 9.92
CA ASN A 293 10.66 -30.36 9.95
C ASN A 293 11.63 -29.91 8.82
N GLY A 294 11.66 -28.63 8.51
CA GLY A 294 12.51 -28.07 7.45
C GLY A 294 11.98 -28.28 6.03
N VAL A 295 10.84 -28.92 5.87
CA VAL A 295 10.20 -29.15 4.57
C VAL A 295 9.07 -28.15 4.36
N PHE A 296 9.08 -27.46 3.23
CA PHE A 296 8.01 -26.59 2.76
C PHE A 296 7.16 -27.34 1.73
N THR A 297 5.85 -27.37 1.96
CA THR A 297 4.88 -27.96 1.01
C THR A 297 3.89 -26.88 0.60
N LEU A 298 3.60 -26.78 -0.69
CA LEU A 298 2.68 -25.80 -1.27
C LEU A 298 1.66 -26.51 -2.16
N LYS A 299 0.39 -26.35 -1.86
CA LYS A 299 -0.72 -26.74 -2.72
C LYS A 299 -1.38 -25.50 -3.30
N VAL A 300 -1.59 -25.49 -4.62
CA VAL A 300 -2.25 -24.38 -5.32
C VAL A 300 -3.42 -24.89 -6.14
N THR A 301 -4.48 -24.09 -6.23
CA THR A 301 -5.61 -24.32 -7.13
C THR A 301 -5.76 -23.13 -8.06
N ILE A 302 -5.71 -23.37 -9.35
CA ILE A 302 -5.79 -22.38 -10.43
C ILE A 302 -7.06 -22.62 -11.22
N PRO A 303 -7.95 -21.61 -11.38
CA PRO A 303 -9.21 -21.78 -12.06
C PRO A 303 -9.07 -21.99 -13.56
N VAL A 304 -10.11 -22.50 -14.18
CA VAL A 304 -10.17 -22.80 -15.63
C VAL A 304 -9.89 -21.53 -16.45
N GLY A 305 -9.06 -21.64 -17.47
CA GLY A 305 -8.69 -20.54 -18.36
C GLY A 305 -7.64 -19.57 -17.80
N CYS A 306 -7.09 -19.88 -16.62
CA CYS A 306 -6.01 -19.10 -16.01
C CYS A 306 -4.68 -19.85 -16.07
N THR A 307 -3.58 -19.08 -15.96
CA THR A 307 -2.22 -19.58 -15.77
C THR A 307 -1.61 -18.99 -14.51
N ALA A 308 -0.66 -19.68 -13.90
CA ALA A 308 0.05 -19.15 -12.75
C ALA A 308 1.56 -19.34 -12.84
N ARG A 309 2.27 -18.34 -12.33
CA ARG A 309 3.71 -18.37 -12.07
C ARG A 309 3.91 -18.70 -10.59
N VAL A 310 4.32 -19.93 -10.30
CA VAL A 310 4.49 -20.42 -8.92
C VAL A 310 5.95 -20.37 -8.52
N PHE A 311 6.26 -19.56 -7.51
CA PHE A 311 7.59 -19.45 -6.93
C PHE A 311 7.61 -20.14 -5.56
N LEU A 312 8.48 -21.10 -5.37
CA LEU A 312 8.75 -21.62 -4.03
C LEU A 312 9.67 -20.66 -3.26
N PRO A 313 9.68 -20.69 -1.91
CA PRO A 313 10.53 -19.83 -1.11
C PRO A 313 11.99 -19.83 -1.59
N ASN A 314 12.58 -18.64 -1.75
CA ASN A 314 13.94 -18.41 -2.22
C ASN A 314 14.24 -18.86 -3.67
N GLU A 315 13.25 -19.24 -4.45
CA GLU A 315 13.41 -19.48 -5.89
C GLU A 315 13.24 -18.18 -6.68
N LYS A 316 14.09 -18.01 -7.69
CA LYS A 316 14.05 -16.84 -8.59
C LYS A 316 13.20 -17.13 -9.83
N GLU A 317 13.20 -18.37 -10.30
CA GLU A 317 12.48 -18.81 -11.49
C GLU A 317 11.14 -19.44 -11.11
N PRO A 318 10.05 -19.09 -11.78
CA PRO A 318 8.73 -19.67 -11.53
C PRO A 318 8.57 -21.03 -12.21
N LYS A 319 7.74 -21.87 -11.61
CA LYS A 319 7.09 -22.98 -12.31
C LYS A 319 5.81 -22.46 -12.93
N ILE A 320 5.67 -22.62 -14.24
CA ILE A 320 4.46 -22.20 -14.95
C ILE A 320 3.47 -23.35 -14.92
N VAL A 321 2.24 -23.06 -14.48
CA VAL A 321 1.17 -24.04 -14.43
C VAL A 321 -0.10 -23.46 -15.08
N GLU A 322 -0.91 -24.33 -15.65
CA GLU A 322 -2.23 -24.03 -16.19
C GLU A 322 -3.30 -24.26 -15.12
N SER A 323 -4.58 -24.27 -15.53
CA SER A 323 -5.69 -24.61 -14.64
C SER A 323 -5.53 -26.00 -14.03
N GLY A 324 -5.88 -26.15 -12.76
CA GLY A 324 -5.79 -27.40 -12.02
C GLY A 324 -5.33 -27.23 -10.59
N THR A 325 -5.07 -28.35 -9.93
CA THR A 325 -4.53 -28.38 -8.57
C THR A 325 -3.16 -29.04 -8.59
N TYR A 326 -2.19 -28.36 -8.03
CA TYR A 326 -0.78 -28.77 -8.03
C TYR A 326 -0.22 -28.80 -6.61
N SER A 327 0.73 -29.70 -6.38
CA SER A 327 1.47 -29.77 -5.13
C SER A 327 2.97 -29.73 -5.40
N PHE A 328 3.66 -28.90 -4.63
CA PHE A 328 5.10 -28.70 -4.69
C PHE A 328 5.71 -28.95 -3.33
N LYS A 329 6.95 -29.40 -3.33
CA LYS A 329 7.71 -29.66 -2.11
C LYS A 329 9.12 -29.12 -2.26
N LYS A 330 9.63 -28.50 -1.20
CA LYS A 330 11.00 -27.99 -1.12
C LYS A 330 11.61 -28.28 0.23
#